data_88e224431407803202a8d8303e030d1c
#
_entry.id   88e224431407803202a8d8303e030d1c
#
_cell.length_a   1.000
_cell.length_b   1.000
_cell.length_c   1.000
_cell.angle_alpha   90.00
_cell.angle_beta   90.00
_cell.angle_gamma   90.00
#
_symmetry.space_group_name_H-M   'P 1'
#
loop_
_entity.id
_entity.type
_entity.pdbx_description
1 polymer ?
#
loop_
_entity_poly.entity_id
_entity_poly.type
_entity_poly.pdbx_seq_one_letter_code
_entity_poly.pdbx_strand_id
1 'polypeptide(L)'
;MVRACARYVVRQHGGDPAPWYRQRCAAPDDPGLPPGAVIGLAECGDRADAGLLWPLLAHPAAGVRARAVAGLRVLDLADAQRLRPLLDDPAPAVVRETTAALLPSAKQLSPGWLLERSGPGRPRHVRVAAFRLLDAQGGVVALRVAVRLLEDPDVKLRTWAEQSVQRWHPSAEVRRGDAEVGELLDRSRHLFSDYVLRRRKREAGLDG
;
A
#
# COMPACT_ATOMS: atom_id res chain seq x y z
N MET A 1 -17.53 -1.73 -15.39
CA MET A 1 -18.95 -1.44 -15.67
C MET A 1 -19.78 -2.68 -16.01
N VAL A 2 -19.43 -3.51 -17.01
CA VAL A 2 -20.21 -4.70 -17.44
C VAL A 2 -20.49 -5.71 -16.30
N ARG A 3 -19.56 -5.96 -15.39
CA ARG A 3 -19.70 -6.94 -14.28
C ARG A 3 -20.65 -6.47 -13.18
N ALA A 4 -20.65 -5.18 -12.87
CA ALA A 4 -21.60 -4.61 -11.90
C ALA A 4 -23.03 -4.69 -12.46
N CYS A 5 -23.22 -4.48 -13.76
CA CYS A 5 -24.51 -4.65 -14.43
C CYS A 5 -24.99 -6.10 -14.38
N ALA A 6 -24.11 -7.10 -14.64
CA ALA A 6 -24.50 -8.50 -14.60
C ALA A 6 -24.96 -8.92 -13.19
N ARG A 7 -24.25 -8.51 -12.12
CA ARG A 7 -24.66 -8.77 -10.73
C ARG A 7 -25.98 -8.08 -10.38
N TYR A 8 -26.15 -6.85 -10.83
CA TYR A 8 -27.39 -6.11 -10.64
C TYR A 8 -28.57 -6.83 -11.29
N VAL A 9 -28.41 -7.28 -12.56
CA VAL A 9 -29.47 -8.02 -13.28
C VAL A 9 -29.82 -9.32 -12.56
N VAL A 10 -28.83 -10.11 -12.12
CA VAL A 10 -29.09 -11.37 -11.37
C VAL A 10 -29.89 -11.08 -10.09
N ARG A 11 -29.54 -10.03 -9.34
CA ARG A 11 -30.27 -9.64 -8.11
C ARG A 11 -31.69 -9.13 -8.40
N GLN A 12 -31.87 -8.39 -9.48
CA GLN A 12 -33.21 -7.88 -9.89
C GLN A 12 -34.17 -9.03 -10.21
N HIS A 13 -33.67 -10.17 -10.72
CA HIS A 13 -34.45 -11.36 -10.98
C HIS A 13 -34.51 -12.34 -9.80
N GLY A 14 -34.18 -11.88 -8.57
CA GLY A 14 -34.28 -12.67 -7.34
C GLY A 14 -33.18 -13.71 -7.17
N GLY A 15 -32.10 -13.65 -7.96
CA GLY A 15 -30.97 -14.56 -7.87
C GLY A 15 -29.89 -14.05 -6.91
N ASP A 16 -29.23 -14.99 -6.19
CA ASP A 16 -27.99 -14.73 -5.46
C ASP A 16 -26.80 -15.25 -6.24
N PRO A 17 -25.86 -14.40 -6.70
CA PRO A 17 -24.68 -14.84 -7.44
C PRO A 17 -23.58 -15.42 -6.54
N ALA A 18 -23.63 -15.27 -5.22
CA ALA A 18 -22.58 -15.72 -4.30
C ALA A 18 -22.28 -17.23 -4.38
N PRO A 19 -23.27 -18.14 -4.46
CA PRO A 19 -23.00 -19.58 -4.59
C PRO A 19 -22.17 -19.93 -5.82
N TRP A 20 -22.41 -19.27 -6.95
CA TRP A 20 -21.63 -19.47 -8.16
C TRP A 20 -20.17 -19.03 -7.97
N TYR A 21 -19.94 -17.87 -7.34
CA TYR A 21 -18.59 -17.40 -7.07
C TYR A 21 -17.87 -18.28 -6.06
N ARG A 22 -18.55 -18.77 -5.01
CA ARG A 22 -18.01 -19.74 -4.05
C ARG A 22 -17.54 -21.00 -4.74
N GLN A 23 -18.38 -21.58 -5.60
CA GLN A 23 -18.03 -22.77 -6.37
C GLN A 23 -16.80 -22.55 -7.25
N ARG A 24 -16.71 -21.39 -7.95
CA ARG A 24 -15.56 -21.07 -8.79
C ARG A 24 -14.26 -20.86 -7.99
N CYS A 25 -14.34 -20.31 -6.80
CA CYS A 25 -13.18 -20.06 -5.93
C CYS A 25 -12.80 -21.26 -5.05
N ALA A 26 -13.57 -22.33 -5.04
CA ALA A 26 -13.30 -23.51 -4.23
C ALA A 26 -12.11 -24.35 -4.73
N ALA A 27 -11.70 -24.19 -5.99
CA ALA A 27 -10.52 -24.83 -6.57
C ALA A 27 -9.38 -23.80 -6.73
N PRO A 28 -8.53 -23.62 -5.70
CA PRO A 28 -7.51 -22.57 -5.70
C PRO A 28 -6.41 -22.76 -6.74
N ASP A 29 -6.23 -23.98 -7.25
CA ASP A 29 -5.22 -24.32 -8.25
C ASP A 29 -5.75 -24.34 -9.68
N ASP A 30 -7.05 -24.03 -9.91
CA ASP A 30 -7.64 -24.01 -11.25
C ASP A 30 -7.01 -22.89 -12.11
N PRO A 31 -6.18 -23.22 -13.12
CA PRO A 31 -5.51 -22.22 -13.95
C PRO A 31 -6.53 -21.41 -14.79
N GLY A 32 -7.74 -21.93 -14.96
CA GLY A 32 -8.85 -21.28 -15.66
C GLY A 32 -9.69 -20.34 -14.77
N LEU A 33 -9.35 -20.20 -13.48
CA LEU A 33 -10.09 -19.33 -12.58
C LEU A 33 -10.05 -17.86 -13.04
N PRO A 34 -11.18 -17.27 -13.47
CA PRO A 34 -11.18 -15.89 -13.91
C PRO A 34 -11.02 -14.93 -12.71
N PRO A 35 -10.09 -13.94 -12.78
CA PRO A 35 -9.93 -12.96 -11.70
C PRO A 35 -11.22 -12.23 -11.33
N GLY A 36 -12.17 -12.17 -12.27
CA GLY A 36 -13.49 -11.59 -12.05
C GLY A 36 -14.38 -12.39 -11.11
N ALA A 37 -14.19 -13.70 -11.01
CA ALA A 37 -14.94 -14.51 -10.05
C ALA A 37 -14.48 -14.22 -8.62
N VAL A 38 -13.17 -14.02 -8.44
CA VAL A 38 -12.58 -13.73 -7.12
C VAL A 38 -13.09 -12.41 -6.53
N ILE A 39 -13.08 -11.33 -7.33
CA ILE A 39 -13.62 -10.06 -6.84
C ILE A 39 -15.16 -10.11 -6.72
N GLY A 40 -15.83 -10.87 -7.59
CA GLY A 40 -17.26 -11.09 -7.48
C GLY A 40 -17.66 -11.76 -6.18
N LEU A 41 -16.85 -12.73 -5.71
CA LEU A 41 -17.04 -13.35 -4.40
C LEU A 41 -16.95 -12.31 -3.27
N ALA A 42 -15.93 -11.46 -3.28
CA ALA A 42 -15.77 -10.43 -2.25
C ALA A 42 -16.90 -9.38 -2.24
N GLU A 43 -17.50 -9.11 -3.41
CA GLU A 43 -18.58 -8.10 -3.54
C GLU A 43 -19.98 -8.66 -3.24
N CYS A 44 -20.17 -9.98 -3.35
CA CYS A 44 -21.48 -10.63 -3.17
C CYS A 44 -21.50 -11.58 -1.96
N GLY A 45 -20.34 -12.03 -1.50
CA GLY A 45 -20.18 -12.90 -0.35
C GLY A 45 -20.11 -12.15 0.98
N ASP A 46 -19.67 -12.85 1.99
CA ASP A 46 -19.51 -12.36 3.36
C ASP A 46 -18.12 -12.67 3.94
N ARG A 47 -17.90 -12.32 5.20
CA ARG A 47 -16.60 -12.52 5.87
C ARG A 47 -16.19 -14.00 5.98
N ALA A 48 -17.14 -14.96 5.99
CA ALA A 48 -16.84 -16.38 6.03
C ALA A 48 -16.17 -16.85 4.72
N ASP A 49 -16.41 -16.16 3.61
CA ASP A 49 -15.80 -16.47 2.31
C ASP A 49 -14.28 -16.16 2.25
N ALA A 50 -13.72 -15.54 3.27
CA ALA A 50 -12.27 -15.34 3.37
C ALA A 50 -11.49 -16.65 3.30
N GLY A 51 -12.05 -17.76 3.80
CA GLY A 51 -11.47 -19.11 3.68
C GLY A 51 -11.18 -19.52 2.23
N LEU A 52 -11.96 -19.02 1.26
CA LEU A 52 -11.77 -19.26 -0.16
C LEU A 52 -10.76 -18.28 -0.79
N LEU A 53 -10.59 -17.08 -0.22
CA LEU A 53 -9.70 -16.06 -0.77
C LEU A 53 -8.23 -16.26 -0.36
N TRP A 54 -7.97 -16.73 0.86
CA TRP A 54 -6.62 -16.90 1.36
C TRP A 54 -5.76 -17.87 0.53
N PRO A 55 -6.24 -19.05 0.11
CA PRO A 55 -5.45 -19.94 -0.75
C PRO A 55 -5.11 -19.30 -2.10
N LEU A 56 -5.96 -18.43 -2.64
CA LEU A 56 -5.77 -17.77 -3.92
C LEU A 56 -4.62 -16.76 -3.93
N LEU A 57 -4.04 -16.41 -2.78
CA LEU A 57 -2.82 -15.59 -2.71
C LEU A 57 -1.59 -16.31 -3.28
N ALA A 58 -1.60 -17.64 -3.36
CA ALA A 58 -0.54 -18.45 -3.97
C ALA A 58 -0.85 -18.86 -5.43
N HIS A 59 -1.97 -18.44 -6.00
CA HIS A 59 -2.40 -18.84 -7.34
C HIS A 59 -1.37 -18.44 -8.41
N PRO A 60 -1.09 -19.28 -9.44
CA PRO A 60 -0.10 -18.98 -10.49
C PRO A 60 -0.42 -17.70 -11.28
N ALA A 61 -1.69 -17.43 -11.55
CA ALA A 61 -2.10 -16.23 -12.28
C ALA A 61 -2.09 -14.99 -11.37
N ALA A 62 -1.24 -14.02 -11.68
CA ALA A 62 -1.11 -12.75 -10.94
C ALA A 62 -2.44 -11.98 -10.81
N GLY A 63 -3.30 -12.06 -11.83
CA GLY A 63 -4.61 -11.42 -11.79
C GLY A 63 -5.53 -12.00 -10.71
N VAL A 64 -5.45 -13.30 -10.43
CA VAL A 64 -6.18 -13.97 -9.36
C VAL A 64 -5.61 -13.54 -8.00
N ARG A 65 -4.27 -13.59 -7.80
CA ARG A 65 -3.63 -13.12 -6.57
C ARG A 65 -4.01 -11.68 -6.23
N ALA A 66 -3.93 -10.78 -7.21
CA ALA A 66 -4.28 -9.37 -7.02
C ALA A 66 -5.76 -9.20 -6.60
N ARG A 67 -6.68 -9.98 -7.19
CA ARG A 67 -8.10 -9.93 -6.82
C ARG A 67 -8.39 -10.58 -5.48
N ALA A 68 -7.63 -11.60 -5.08
CA ALA A 68 -7.73 -12.17 -3.74
C ALA A 68 -7.33 -11.15 -2.66
N VAL A 69 -6.22 -10.44 -2.84
CA VAL A 69 -5.83 -9.33 -1.94
C VAL A 69 -6.90 -8.25 -1.88
N ALA A 70 -7.38 -7.81 -3.05
CA ALA A 70 -8.44 -6.79 -3.11
C ALA A 70 -9.73 -7.27 -2.42
N GLY A 71 -10.09 -8.55 -2.58
CA GLY A 71 -11.24 -9.16 -1.94
C GLY A 71 -11.12 -9.20 -0.42
N LEU A 72 -9.98 -9.63 0.11
CA LEU A 72 -9.71 -9.62 1.56
C LEU A 72 -9.80 -8.21 2.14
N ARG A 73 -9.32 -7.20 1.40
CA ARG A 73 -9.46 -5.79 1.80
C ARG A 73 -10.91 -5.31 1.80
N VAL A 74 -11.70 -5.69 0.79
CA VAL A 74 -13.13 -5.33 0.70
C VAL A 74 -13.93 -5.93 1.84
N LEU A 75 -13.61 -7.15 2.26
CA LEU A 75 -14.24 -7.83 3.38
C LEU A 75 -13.70 -7.37 4.75
N ASP A 76 -12.76 -6.43 4.79
CA ASP A 76 -12.09 -5.95 6.00
C ASP A 76 -11.41 -7.10 6.77
N LEU A 77 -10.68 -7.95 6.04
CA LEU A 77 -9.98 -9.12 6.54
C LEU A 77 -8.51 -9.14 6.11
N ALA A 78 -7.96 -7.97 5.75
CA ALA A 78 -6.56 -7.82 5.39
C ALA A 78 -5.67 -7.99 6.63
N ASP A 79 -5.01 -9.14 6.73
CA ASP A 79 -4.02 -9.43 7.77
C ASP A 79 -2.62 -9.00 7.30
N ALA A 80 -1.99 -8.09 8.06
CA ALA A 80 -0.72 -7.50 7.68
C ALA A 80 0.43 -8.52 7.63
N GLN A 81 0.44 -9.50 8.53
CA GLN A 81 1.50 -10.50 8.56
C GLN A 81 1.40 -11.49 7.39
N ARG A 82 0.19 -11.88 7.05
CA ARG A 82 -0.09 -12.80 5.93
C ARG A 82 0.09 -12.14 4.57
N LEU A 83 -0.23 -10.84 4.44
CA LEU A 83 -0.12 -10.12 3.17
C LEU A 83 1.28 -9.57 2.90
N ARG A 84 2.09 -9.34 3.95
CA ARG A 84 3.44 -8.77 3.84
C ARG A 84 4.33 -9.41 2.76
N PRO A 85 4.39 -10.73 2.60
CA PRO A 85 5.25 -11.37 1.59
C PRO A 85 4.89 -10.96 0.15
N LEU A 86 3.64 -10.61 -0.12
CA LEU A 86 3.18 -10.20 -1.46
C LEU A 86 3.65 -8.80 -1.88
N LEU A 87 4.34 -8.05 -1.00
CA LEU A 87 5.05 -6.84 -1.40
C LEU A 87 6.28 -7.13 -2.26
N ASP A 88 6.77 -8.37 -2.26
CA ASP A 88 7.85 -8.84 -3.13
C ASP A 88 7.33 -9.65 -4.34
N ASP A 89 6.02 -9.67 -4.59
CA ASP A 89 5.44 -10.37 -5.75
C ASP A 89 6.00 -9.80 -7.07
N PRO A 90 6.38 -10.65 -8.04
CA PRO A 90 6.92 -10.18 -9.31
C PRO A 90 5.91 -9.35 -10.13
N ALA A 91 4.62 -9.50 -9.87
CA ALA A 91 3.57 -8.78 -10.59
C ALA A 91 3.21 -7.44 -9.94
N PRO A 92 3.41 -6.29 -10.63
CA PRO A 92 3.11 -4.97 -10.07
C PRO A 92 1.67 -4.78 -9.60
N ALA A 93 0.72 -5.50 -10.21
CA ALA A 93 -0.69 -5.43 -9.81
C ALA A 93 -0.93 -6.03 -8.43
N VAL A 94 -0.26 -7.14 -8.09
CA VAL A 94 -0.33 -7.77 -6.76
C VAL A 94 0.25 -6.84 -5.71
N VAL A 95 1.46 -6.32 -5.95
CA VAL A 95 2.13 -5.37 -5.03
C VAL A 95 1.27 -4.13 -4.79
N ARG A 96 0.62 -3.61 -5.83
CA ARG A 96 -0.27 -2.44 -5.71
C ARG A 96 -1.47 -2.72 -4.80
N GLU A 97 -2.17 -3.84 -5.00
CA GLU A 97 -3.32 -4.22 -4.16
C GLU A 97 -2.88 -4.53 -2.73
N THR A 98 -1.74 -5.21 -2.56
CA THR A 98 -1.14 -5.48 -1.25
C THR A 98 -0.79 -4.19 -0.52
N THR A 99 -0.18 -3.22 -1.21
CA THR A 99 0.09 -1.91 -0.62
C THR A 99 -1.19 -1.24 -0.14
N ALA A 100 -2.24 -1.23 -0.98
CA ALA A 100 -3.52 -0.63 -0.61
C ALA A 100 -4.17 -1.34 0.60
N ALA A 101 -4.01 -2.66 0.71
CA ALA A 101 -4.53 -3.44 1.83
C ALA A 101 -3.75 -3.19 3.14
N LEU A 102 -2.45 -2.91 3.05
CA LEU A 102 -1.56 -2.71 4.20
C LEU A 102 -1.51 -1.25 4.70
N LEU A 103 -1.94 -0.28 3.90
CA LEU A 103 -1.90 1.14 4.29
C LEU A 103 -2.56 1.43 5.66
N PRO A 104 -3.76 0.89 5.99
CA PRO A 104 -4.39 1.13 7.30
C PRO A 104 -3.57 0.61 8.48
N SER A 105 -2.77 -0.44 8.27
CA SER A 105 -1.91 -1.07 9.27
C SER A 105 -0.42 -0.80 9.03
N ALA A 106 -0.07 0.24 8.27
CA ALA A 106 1.32 0.53 7.91
C ALA A 106 2.24 0.64 9.12
N LYS A 107 1.78 1.24 10.23
CA LYS A 107 2.54 1.37 11.49
C LYS A 107 2.90 0.04 12.16
N GLN A 108 2.25 -1.06 11.80
CA GLN A 108 2.56 -2.40 12.31
C GLN A 108 3.73 -3.06 11.55
N LEU A 109 4.12 -2.51 10.41
CA LEU A 109 5.21 -3.04 9.60
C LEU A 109 6.55 -2.50 10.10
N SER A 110 7.58 -3.35 10.11
CA SER A 110 8.93 -2.92 10.50
C SER A 110 9.47 -1.87 9.53
N PRO A 111 9.87 -0.67 10.00
CA PRO A 111 10.48 0.34 9.15
C PRO A 111 11.75 -0.16 8.47
N GLY A 112 12.61 -0.92 9.20
CA GLY A 112 13.84 -1.50 8.64
C GLY A 112 13.57 -2.42 7.46
N TRP A 113 12.55 -3.27 7.58
CA TRP A 113 12.13 -4.18 6.51
C TRP A 113 11.62 -3.42 5.26
N LEU A 114 10.89 -2.32 5.44
CA LEU A 114 10.45 -1.45 4.35
C LEU A 114 11.61 -0.66 3.73
N LEU A 115 12.59 -0.21 4.54
CA LEU A 115 13.78 0.50 4.08
C LEU A 115 14.59 -0.34 3.10
N GLU A 116 14.80 -1.62 3.40
CA GLU A 116 15.49 -2.55 2.49
C GLU A 116 14.80 -2.63 1.11
N ARG A 117 13.46 -2.57 1.10
CA ARG A 117 12.66 -2.64 -0.14
C ARG A 117 12.59 -1.32 -0.90
N SER A 118 12.90 -0.21 -0.25
CA SER A 118 13.00 1.10 -0.92
C SER A 118 14.33 1.31 -1.66
N GLY A 119 15.29 0.39 -1.51
CA GLY A 119 16.64 0.50 -2.07
C GLY A 119 16.68 0.39 -3.61
N PRO A 120 17.71 0.94 -4.26
CA PRO A 120 17.81 1.04 -5.74
C PRO A 120 17.89 -0.31 -6.43
N GLY A 121 18.35 -1.37 -5.75
CA GLY A 121 18.42 -2.74 -6.31
C GLY A 121 17.07 -3.47 -6.37
N ARG A 122 16.00 -2.88 -5.86
CA ARG A 122 14.67 -3.51 -5.88
C ARG A 122 13.87 -3.09 -7.11
N PRO A 123 12.97 -3.95 -7.61
CA PRO A 123 12.05 -3.58 -8.69
C PRO A 123 11.29 -2.30 -8.36
N ARG A 124 11.06 -1.46 -9.38
CA ARG A 124 10.39 -0.16 -9.22
C ARG A 124 9.07 -0.23 -8.43
N HIS A 125 8.22 -1.21 -8.74
CA HIS A 125 6.91 -1.36 -8.07
C HIS A 125 7.04 -1.70 -6.58
N VAL A 126 8.08 -2.47 -6.21
CA VAL A 126 8.39 -2.78 -4.80
C VAL A 126 8.89 -1.52 -4.07
N ARG A 127 9.77 -0.74 -4.70
CA ARG A 127 10.29 0.53 -4.16
C ARG A 127 9.16 1.52 -3.89
N VAL A 128 8.26 1.65 -4.86
CA VAL A 128 7.07 2.51 -4.75
C VAL A 128 6.16 2.06 -3.60
N ALA A 129 5.93 0.76 -3.46
CA ALA A 129 5.14 0.19 -2.38
C ALA A 129 5.76 0.47 -1.01
N ALA A 130 7.04 0.19 -0.86
CA ALA A 130 7.79 0.41 0.38
C ALA A 130 7.77 1.89 0.79
N PHE A 131 8.02 2.80 -0.17
CA PHE A 131 7.97 4.23 0.10
C PHE A 131 6.58 4.69 0.56
N ARG A 132 5.51 4.26 -0.10
CA ARG A 132 4.14 4.62 0.29
C ARG A 132 3.78 4.14 1.70
N LEU A 133 4.24 2.97 2.10
CA LEU A 133 4.01 2.43 3.44
C LEU A 133 4.85 3.17 4.50
N LEU A 134 6.11 3.53 4.18
CA LEU A 134 6.95 4.36 5.05
C LEU A 134 6.39 5.77 5.21
N ASP A 135 5.93 6.39 4.13
CA ASP A 135 5.27 7.72 4.15
C ASP A 135 4.02 7.69 5.05
N ALA A 136 3.23 6.62 4.97
CA ALA A 136 2.06 6.43 5.82
C ALA A 136 2.40 6.19 7.32
N GLN A 137 3.59 5.67 7.63
CA GLN A 137 4.06 5.58 9.02
C GLN A 137 4.37 6.95 9.62
N GLY A 138 4.85 7.88 8.79
CA GLY A 138 5.27 9.21 9.23
C GLY A 138 6.59 9.22 9.99
N GLY A 139 6.78 10.23 10.84
CA GLY A 139 7.96 10.38 11.69
C GLY A 139 9.26 10.71 10.93
N VAL A 140 10.41 10.57 11.61
CA VAL A 140 11.72 10.89 11.05
C VAL A 140 12.13 9.92 9.95
N VAL A 141 11.75 8.64 10.08
CA VAL A 141 12.09 7.60 9.08
C VAL A 141 11.45 7.92 7.73
N ALA A 142 10.19 8.35 7.70
CA ALA A 142 9.50 8.76 6.49
C ALA A 142 10.20 9.98 5.84
N LEU A 143 10.55 11.00 6.64
CA LEU A 143 11.27 12.18 6.17
C LEU A 143 12.64 11.81 5.59
N ARG A 144 13.40 10.97 6.29
CA ARG A 144 14.72 10.51 5.84
C ARG A 144 14.66 9.82 4.48
N VAL A 145 13.69 8.93 4.29
CA VAL A 145 13.51 8.22 3.02
C VAL A 145 13.06 9.17 1.92
N ALA A 146 12.12 10.06 2.22
CA ALA A 146 11.66 11.05 1.26
C ALA A 146 12.80 11.95 0.80
N VAL A 147 13.61 12.51 1.72
CA VAL A 147 14.77 13.35 1.38
C VAL A 147 15.80 12.59 0.55
N ARG A 148 16.06 11.31 0.86
CA ARG A 148 16.95 10.47 0.04
C ARG A 148 16.42 10.28 -1.39
N LEU A 149 15.11 10.13 -1.55
CA LEU A 149 14.47 9.89 -2.85
C LEU A 149 14.33 11.16 -3.71
N LEU A 150 14.65 12.36 -3.20
CA LEU A 150 14.69 13.58 -4.01
C LEU A 150 15.71 13.49 -5.16
N GLU A 151 16.75 12.68 -5.00
CA GLU A 151 17.80 12.45 -6.01
C GLU A 151 17.61 11.12 -6.77
N ASP A 152 16.44 10.48 -6.65
CA ASP A 152 16.19 9.19 -7.28
C ASP A 152 16.12 9.31 -8.81
N PRO A 153 16.67 8.38 -9.59
CA PRO A 153 16.55 8.39 -11.05
C PRO A 153 15.11 8.29 -11.56
N ASP A 154 14.19 7.68 -10.78
CA ASP A 154 12.77 7.60 -11.13
C ASP A 154 12.06 8.93 -10.83
N VAL A 155 11.66 9.63 -11.88
CA VAL A 155 10.95 10.93 -11.78
C VAL A 155 9.71 10.85 -10.88
N LYS A 156 8.96 9.75 -10.95
CA LYS A 156 7.73 9.59 -10.18
C LYS A 156 8.01 9.42 -8.68
N LEU A 157 9.09 8.71 -8.33
CA LEU A 157 9.54 8.61 -6.94
C LEU A 157 10.01 9.96 -6.42
N ARG A 158 10.77 10.75 -7.22
CA ARG A 158 11.14 12.12 -6.84
C ARG A 158 9.92 12.98 -6.55
N THR A 159 8.96 13.04 -7.49
CA THR A 159 7.74 13.85 -7.31
C THR A 159 6.97 13.47 -6.04
N TRP A 160 6.85 12.19 -5.74
CA TRP A 160 6.20 11.75 -4.52
C TRP A 160 7.01 12.05 -3.26
N ALA A 161 8.32 11.96 -3.34
CA ALA A 161 9.22 12.36 -2.26
C ALA A 161 9.12 13.86 -1.96
N GLU A 162 9.12 14.72 -2.98
CA GLU A 162 8.89 16.15 -2.84
C GLU A 162 7.57 16.46 -2.12
N GLN A 163 6.47 15.82 -2.57
CA GLN A 163 5.17 15.96 -1.95
C GLN A 163 5.14 15.46 -0.49
N SER A 164 5.83 14.34 -0.21
CA SER A 164 5.95 13.79 1.14
C SER A 164 6.68 14.77 2.06
N VAL A 165 7.84 15.28 1.64
CA VAL A 165 8.62 16.29 2.38
C VAL A 165 7.80 17.54 2.64
N GLN A 166 7.11 18.06 1.63
CA GLN A 166 6.29 19.28 1.76
C GLN A 166 5.12 19.10 2.74
N ARG A 167 4.53 17.91 2.79
CA ARG A 167 3.44 17.57 3.73
C ARG A 167 3.93 17.18 5.12
N TRP A 168 5.20 16.82 5.25
CA TRP A 168 5.71 16.33 6.51
C TRP A 168 5.59 17.36 7.63
N HIS A 169 5.14 16.93 8.80
CA HIS A 169 5.09 17.69 10.03
C HIS A 169 5.67 16.85 11.17
N PRO A 170 6.37 17.47 12.13
CA PRO A 170 6.81 16.77 13.32
C PRO A 170 5.58 16.26 14.07
N SER A 171 5.55 14.94 14.30
CA SER A 171 4.55 14.29 15.16
C SER A 171 5.03 14.30 16.60
N ALA A 172 4.14 13.98 17.54
CA ALA A 172 4.51 13.85 18.98
C ALA A 172 5.60 12.79 19.23
N GLU A 173 5.79 11.85 18.28
CA GLU A 173 6.82 10.80 18.34
C GLU A 173 8.21 11.33 17.94
N VAL A 174 8.29 12.52 17.31
CA VAL A 174 9.56 13.13 16.92
C VAL A 174 10.14 13.88 18.11
N ARG A 175 11.37 13.51 18.48
CA ARG A 175 12.07 14.19 19.57
C ARG A 175 12.29 15.66 19.22
N ARG A 176 11.88 16.56 20.13
CA ARG A 176 12.14 17.98 19.96
C ARG A 176 13.65 18.26 19.96
N GLY A 177 14.08 19.12 19.05
CA GLY A 177 15.48 19.44 18.89
C GLY A 177 16.32 18.33 18.23
N ASP A 178 15.69 17.40 17.53
CA ASP A 178 16.39 16.33 16.83
C ASP A 178 17.23 16.92 15.67
N ALA A 179 18.56 16.86 15.83
CA ALA A 179 19.52 17.39 14.85
C ALA A 179 19.34 16.78 13.47
N GLU A 180 19.00 15.48 13.38
CA GLU A 180 18.76 14.81 12.11
C GLU A 180 17.57 15.45 11.35
N VAL A 181 16.50 15.80 12.05
CA VAL A 181 15.36 16.50 11.43
C VAL A 181 15.81 17.86 10.87
N GLY A 182 16.66 18.58 11.61
CA GLY A 182 17.25 19.84 11.14
C GLY A 182 18.00 19.68 9.83
N GLU A 183 18.92 18.72 9.77
CA GLU A 183 19.70 18.41 8.56
C GLU A 183 18.83 17.99 7.38
N LEU A 184 17.82 17.15 7.62
CA LEU A 184 16.89 16.71 6.57
C LEU A 184 16.08 17.88 5.99
N LEU A 185 15.59 18.78 6.85
CA LEU A 185 14.89 19.98 6.42
C LEU A 185 15.81 20.93 5.63
N ASP A 186 17.08 21.09 6.04
CA ASP A 186 18.06 21.92 5.33
C ASP A 186 18.42 21.34 3.96
N ARG A 187 18.59 20.03 3.86
CA ARG A 187 18.82 19.35 2.56
C ARG A 187 17.65 19.51 1.60
N SER A 188 16.44 19.64 2.11
CA SER A 188 15.23 19.81 1.31
C SER A 188 14.73 21.26 1.24
N ARG A 189 15.54 22.24 1.66
CA ARG A 189 15.16 23.66 1.75
C ARG A 189 14.58 24.25 0.45
N HIS A 190 15.05 23.76 -0.70
CA HIS A 190 14.59 24.21 -2.03
C HIS A 190 13.10 23.92 -2.29
N LEU A 191 12.47 23.06 -1.47
CA LEU A 191 11.04 22.72 -1.57
C LEU A 191 10.15 23.65 -0.75
N PHE A 192 10.73 24.59 0.00
CA PHE A 192 10.02 25.47 0.93
C PHE A 192 10.34 26.94 0.70
N SER A 193 9.39 27.82 1.03
CA SER A 193 9.75 29.22 1.28
C SER A 193 10.49 29.33 2.64
N ASP A 194 11.29 30.38 2.81
CA ASP A 194 12.02 30.61 4.07
C ASP A 194 11.09 30.72 5.29
N TYR A 195 9.89 31.23 5.10
CA TYR A 195 8.88 31.30 6.15
C TYR A 195 8.41 29.90 6.57
N VAL A 196 8.08 29.03 5.59
CA VAL A 196 7.61 27.67 5.86
C VAL A 196 8.72 26.83 6.51
N LEU A 197 9.96 26.94 6.01
CA LEU A 197 11.09 26.21 6.56
C LEU A 197 11.35 26.59 8.04
N ARG A 198 11.39 27.90 8.34
CA ARG A 198 11.54 28.39 9.72
C ARG A 198 10.41 27.92 10.61
N ARG A 199 9.17 27.93 10.13
CA ARG A 199 8.02 27.42 10.87
C ARG A 199 8.18 25.92 11.18
N ARG A 200 8.58 25.09 10.20
CA ARG A 200 8.80 23.64 10.40
C ARG A 200 9.89 23.37 11.44
N LYS A 201 10.98 24.11 11.37
CA LYS A 201 12.07 24.00 12.36
C LYS A 201 11.61 24.35 13.77
N ARG A 202 10.84 25.44 13.94
CA ARG A 202 10.23 25.78 15.23
C ARG A 202 9.30 24.69 15.75
N GLU A 203 8.40 24.18 14.90
CA GLU A 203 7.50 23.07 15.25
C GLU A 203 8.29 21.83 15.71
N ALA A 204 9.47 21.59 15.16
CA ALA A 204 10.39 20.53 15.55
C ALA A 204 11.26 20.87 16.79
N GLY A 205 11.16 22.08 17.32
CA GLY A 205 11.98 22.53 18.46
C GLY A 205 13.44 22.80 18.09
N LEU A 206 13.70 23.21 16.86
CA LEU A 206 15.04 23.48 16.30
C LEU A 206 15.34 24.98 16.23
N ASP A 207 14.73 25.78 17.09
CA ASP A 207 15.05 27.20 17.22
C ASP A 207 16.39 27.34 17.93
N GLY A 208 17.43 27.74 17.19
CA GLY A 208 18.68 28.28 17.64
C GLY A 208 18.72 29.76 17.25
#